data_2852ef70d956d6c906a585a3e135c6c2
#
_entry.id   2852ef70d956d6c906a585a3e135c6c2
#
_cell.length_a   1.000
_cell.length_b   1.000
_cell.length_c   1.000
_cell.angle_alpha   90.00
_cell.angle_beta   90.00
_cell.angle_gamma   90.00
#
_symmetry.space_group_name_H-M   'P 1'
#
loop_
_entity.id
_entity.type
_entity.pdbx_description
1 polymer ?
#
loop_
_entity_poly.entity_id
_entity_poly.type
_entity_poly.pdbx_seq_one_letter_code
_entity_poly.pdbx_strand_id
1 'polypeptide(L)'
;MLKIQKNLTNAFYAVLALPATAVGLAVSTQIATLSWILSKKYGLDIHEVAFVWLAGPIAGIFGQVIVGLISDNVWFMGGRRRPFIMIGGMVSTIAFLSLPYIREISNITGITDITIIASIIALFLDLSVNVTFNPARSIIADLTPEGKKRTAGFVWMQIISGFFGVLAYFLSMVFGNEMLLYIAAFLVFATAVFPILLIEEKRELEVLNNASEEKYGVAQIFEEIYPLYGFLTFGVFSVFNHFFEVLTP
;
A
#
# COMPACT_ATOMS: atom_id res chain seq x y z
N MET A 1 4.56 12.74 24.03
CA MET A 1 5.43 13.08 22.86
C MET A 1 6.86 12.61 23.15
N LEU A 2 7.40 11.74 22.31
CA LEU A 2 8.77 11.26 22.44
C LEU A 2 9.78 12.40 22.29
N LYS A 3 10.87 12.38 23.10
CA LYS A 3 11.96 13.39 22.99
C LYS A 3 12.53 13.46 21.56
N ILE A 4 12.62 12.31 20.87
CA ILE A 4 13.11 12.21 19.49
C ILE A 4 12.19 12.93 18.49
N GLN A 5 10.88 12.95 18.73
CA GLN A 5 9.89 13.64 17.88
C GLN A 5 10.03 15.16 18.00
N LYS A 6 10.36 15.68 19.19
CA LYS A 6 10.58 17.13 19.38
C LYS A 6 11.78 17.64 18.58
N ASN A 7 12.85 16.85 18.48
CA ASN A 7 14.12 17.27 17.92
C ASN A 7 14.31 16.89 16.43
N LEU A 8 13.34 16.17 15.80
CA LEU A 8 13.42 15.70 14.43
C LEU A 8 14.77 15.02 14.11
N THR A 9 15.16 14.08 14.98
CA THR A 9 16.41 13.33 14.83
C THR A 9 16.32 12.31 13.68
N ASN A 10 17.46 11.84 13.16
CA ASN A 10 17.49 10.76 12.16
C ASN A 10 16.76 9.50 12.64
N ALA A 11 16.84 9.18 13.93
CA ALA A 11 16.08 8.08 14.53
C ALA A 11 14.57 8.31 14.46
N PHE A 12 14.11 9.55 14.65
CA PHE A 12 12.70 9.88 14.46
C PHE A 12 12.26 9.73 13.00
N TYR A 13 13.07 10.22 12.04
CA TYR A 13 12.77 10.03 10.63
C TYR A 13 12.72 8.55 10.24
N ALA A 14 13.63 7.73 10.77
CA ALA A 14 13.60 6.29 10.54
C ALA A 14 12.31 5.65 11.09
N VAL A 15 11.91 5.97 12.32
CA VAL A 15 10.66 5.47 12.93
C VAL A 15 9.43 5.95 12.15
N LEU A 16 9.43 7.23 11.72
CA LEU A 16 8.34 7.82 10.95
C LEU A 16 8.21 7.19 9.56
N ALA A 17 9.32 6.72 8.99
CA ALA A 17 9.37 6.07 7.69
C ALA A 17 9.01 4.58 7.71
N LEU A 18 9.07 3.92 8.88
CA LEU A 18 8.79 2.48 8.99
C LEU A 18 7.42 2.03 8.44
N PRO A 19 6.31 2.76 8.58
CA PRO A 19 5.05 2.37 7.95
C PRO A 19 5.11 2.27 6.41
N ALA A 20 5.92 3.12 5.76
CA ALA A 20 6.14 3.03 4.32
C ALA A 20 6.99 1.80 3.91
N THR A 21 7.75 1.23 4.84
CA THR A 21 8.45 -0.05 4.66
C THR A 21 7.47 -1.18 4.41
N ALA A 22 6.34 -1.20 5.14
CA ALA A 22 5.29 -2.18 4.94
C ALA A 22 4.84 -2.20 3.47
N VAL A 23 4.78 -1.02 2.83
CA VAL A 23 4.41 -0.92 1.40
C VAL A 23 5.49 -1.50 0.50
N GLY A 24 6.76 -1.09 0.65
CA GLY A 24 7.86 -1.60 -0.17
C GLY A 24 8.02 -3.12 -0.05
N LEU A 25 7.99 -3.63 1.18
CA LEU A 25 8.05 -5.06 1.46
C LEU A 25 6.82 -5.79 0.90
N ALA A 26 5.60 -5.27 1.14
CA ALA A 26 4.36 -5.90 0.71
C ALA A 26 4.30 -6.04 -0.82
N VAL A 27 4.54 -4.94 -1.55
CA VAL A 27 4.52 -4.96 -3.03
C VAL A 27 5.58 -5.91 -3.59
N SER A 28 6.81 -5.87 -3.07
CA SER A 28 7.88 -6.77 -3.53
C SER A 28 7.58 -8.22 -3.21
N THR A 29 7.03 -8.52 -2.03
CA THR A 29 6.60 -9.88 -1.66
C THR A 29 5.48 -10.36 -2.57
N GLN A 30 4.47 -9.53 -2.82
CA GLN A 30 3.38 -9.88 -3.73
C GLN A 30 3.91 -10.19 -5.13
N ILE A 31 4.79 -9.35 -5.69
CA ILE A 31 5.38 -9.59 -7.00
C ILE A 31 6.18 -10.90 -7.02
N ALA A 32 6.97 -11.18 -5.99
CA ALA A 32 7.79 -12.38 -5.92
C ALA A 32 6.97 -13.67 -5.74
N THR A 33 5.85 -13.61 -5.00
CA THR A 33 5.19 -14.82 -4.50
C THR A 33 3.81 -15.09 -5.09
N LEU A 34 3.03 -14.05 -5.47
CA LEU A 34 1.63 -14.23 -5.87
C LEU A 34 1.49 -15.17 -7.08
N SER A 35 2.14 -14.84 -8.20
CA SER A 35 2.08 -15.69 -9.40
C SER A 35 2.64 -17.08 -9.14
N TRP A 36 3.71 -17.19 -8.34
CA TRP A 36 4.32 -18.46 -8.00
C TRP A 36 3.36 -19.34 -7.21
N ILE A 37 2.71 -18.82 -6.14
CA ILE A 37 1.82 -19.62 -5.30
C ILE A 37 0.57 -20.04 -6.06
N LEU A 38 0.01 -19.16 -6.89
CA LEU A 38 -1.17 -19.45 -7.69
C LEU A 38 -0.89 -20.56 -8.72
N SER A 39 0.23 -20.48 -9.43
CA SER A 39 0.58 -21.46 -10.46
C SER A 39 1.13 -22.76 -9.87
N LYS A 40 2.07 -22.69 -8.90
CA LYS A 40 2.78 -23.88 -8.41
C LYS A 40 2.02 -24.63 -7.33
N LYS A 41 1.34 -23.94 -6.42
CA LYS A 41 0.62 -24.57 -5.31
C LYS A 41 -0.84 -24.88 -5.66
N TYR A 42 -1.50 -23.95 -6.37
CA TYR A 42 -2.92 -24.09 -6.68
C TYR A 42 -3.21 -24.55 -8.11
N GLY A 43 -2.20 -24.54 -9.00
CA GLY A 43 -2.32 -25.06 -10.36
C GLY A 43 -3.12 -24.18 -11.32
N LEU A 44 -3.27 -22.87 -10.99
CA LEU A 44 -3.95 -21.92 -11.86
C LEU A 44 -3.16 -21.71 -13.15
N ASP A 45 -3.89 -21.57 -14.26
CA ASP A 45 -3.31 -21.23 -15.54
C ASP A 45 -2.95 -19.73 -15.63
N ILE A 46 -2.31 -19.34 -16.73
CA ILE A 46 -1.82 -17.96 -16.91
C ILE A 46 -2.96 -16.95 -17.00
N HIS A 47 -4.13 -17.34 -17.53
CA HIS A 47 -5.28 -16.46 -17.66
C HIS A 47 -5.94 -16.23 -16.31
N GLU A 48 -6.06 -17.26 -15.49
CA GLU A 48 -6.57 -17.18 -14.13
C GLU A 48 -5.65 -16.32 -13.26
N VAL A 49 -4.33 -16.52 -13.35
CA VAL A 49 -3.35 -15.67 -12.65
C VAL A 49 -3.43 -14.22 -13.11
N ALA A 50 -3.56 -13.97 -14.42
CA ALA A 50 -3.74 -12.61 -14.94
C ALA A 50 -5.04 -11.96 -14.42
N PHE A 51 -6.12 -12.74 -14.30
CA PHE A 51 -7.37 -12.25 -13.71
C PHE A 51 -7.19 -11.82 -12.25
N VAL A 52 -6.46 -12.60 -11.44
CA VAL A 52 -6.14 -12.23 -10.05
C VAL A 52 -5.35 -10.90 -9.99
N TRP A 53 -4.43 -10.68 -10.92
CA TRP A 53 -3.65 -9.43 -10.98
C TRP A 53 -4.47 -8.18 -11.33
N LEU A 54 -5.69 -8.31 -11.85
CA LEU A 54 -6.60 -7.17 -12.04
C LEU A 54 -7.03 -6.52 -10.71
N ALA A 55 -6.88 -7.24 -9.60
CA ALA A 55 -7.13 -6.69 -8.26
C ALA A 55 -6.30 -5.41 -7.99
N GLY A 56 -5.03 -5.38 -8.41
CA GLY A 56 -4.13 -4.24 -8.20
C GLY A 56 -4.65 -2.92 -8.79
N PRO A 57 -4.91 -2.82 -10.10
CA PRO A 57 -5.49 -1.63 -10.71
C PRO A 57 -6.82 -1.21 -10.09
N ILE A 58 -7.71 -2.17 -9.78
CA ILE A 58 -8.99 -1.89 -9.12
C ILE A 58 -8.76 -1.28 -7.74
N ALA A 59 -7.92 -1.91 -6.92
CA ALA A 59 -7.57 -1.41 -5.60
C ALA A 59 -6.87 -0.04 -5.65
N GLY A 60 -6.04 0.20 -6.66
CA GLY A 60 -5.36 1.48 -6.86
C GLY A 60 -6.33 2.63 -7.11
N ILE A 61 -7.29 2.43 -8.02
CA ILE A 61 -8.28 3.45 -8.36
C ILE A 61 -9.16 3.79 -7.13
N PHE A 62 -9.71 2.77 -6.48
CA PHE A 62 -10.63 2.99 -5.35
C PHE A 62 -9.87 3.31 -4.05
N GLY A 63 -8.80 2.59 -3.75
CA GLY A 63 -8.06 2.72 -2.49
C GLY A 63 -7.40 4.08 -2.33
N GLN A 64 -6.72 4.59 -3.36
CA GLN A 64 -6.00 5.85 -3.26
C GLN A 64 -6.93 7.05 -3.10
N VAL A 65 -7.97 7.13 -3.91
CA VAL A 65 -8.91 8.27 -3.89
C VAL A 65 -9.77 8.26 -2.63
N ILE A 66 -10.43 7.13 -2.36
CA ILE A 66 -11.38 7.02 -1.23
C ILE A 66 -10.64 7.15 0.10
N VAL A 67 -9.53 6.44 0.28
CA VAL A 67 -8.79 6.46 1.55
C VAL A 67 -8.13 7.81 1.77
N GLY A 68 -7.61 8.45 0.72
CA GLY A 68 -7.09 9.81 0.80
C GLY A 68 -8.15 10.76 1.38
N LEU A 69 -9.31 10.80 0.74
CA LEU A 69 -10.43 11.66 1.17
C LEU A 69 -10.91 11.37 2.59
N ILE A 70 -11.07 10.10 2.96
CA ILE A 70 -11.55 9.72 4.29
C ILE A 70 -10.48 10.06 5.34
N SER A 71 -9.22 9.70 5.11
CA SER A 71 -8.13 9.94 6.06
C SER A 71 -7.83 11.42 6.28
N ASP A 72 -8.19 12.28 5.32
CA ASP A 72 -8.03 13.73 5.45
C ASP A 72 -9.11 14.37 6.33
N ASN A 73 -10.29 13.78 6.38
CA ASN A 73 -11.45 14.39 7.02
C ASN A 73 -11.87 13.72 8.34
N VAL A 74 -11.36 12.52 8.66
CA VAL A 74 -11.83 11.75 9.82
C VAL A 74 -10.73 11.66 10.89
N TRP A 75 -11.09 12.04 12.12
CA TRP A 75 -10.24 11.88 13.31
C TRP A 75 -10.81 10.79 14.21
N PHE A 76 -10.10 9.67 14.38
CA PHE A 76 -10.49 8.61 15.31
C PHE A 76 -9.27 7.88 15.88
N MET A 77 -9.45 7.16 16.99
CA MET A 77 -8.38 6.42 17.69
C MET A 77 -7.11 7.26 17.98
N GLY A 78 -7.29 8.56 18.26
CA GLY A 78 -6.20 9.45 18.64
C GLY A 78 -5.32 9.94 17.48
N GLY A 79 -5.81 9.91 16.26
CA GLY A 79 -5.11 10.45 15.11
C GLY A 79 -5.97 10.51 13.85
N ARG A 80 -5.46 11.19 12.82
CA ARG A 80 -6.06 11.29 11.50
C ARG A 80 -5.49 10.21 10.58
N ARG A 81 -4.17 10.05 10.56
CA ARG A 81 -3.46 9.12 9.68
C ARG A 81 -3.17 7.77 10.33
N ARG A 82 -2.88 7.78 11.65
CA ARG A 82 -2.49 6.61 12.42
C ARG A 82 -3.44 5.42 12.31
N PRO A 83 -4.77 5.59 12.47
CA PRO A 83 -5.70 4.47 12.41
C PRO A 83 -5.71 3.77 11.05
N PHE A 84 -5.60 4.54 9.96
CA PHE A 84 -5.56 3.97 8.60
C PHE A 84 -4.31 3.13 8.37
N ILE A 85 -3.14 3.61 8.82
CA ILE A 85 -1.90 2.86 8.74
C ILE A 85 -1.99 1.55 9.53
N MET A 86 -2.57 1.59 10.75
CA MET A 86 -2.77 0.40 11.58
C MET A 86 -3.72 -0.60 10.91
N ILE A 87 -4.89 -0.14 10.47
CA ILE A 87 -5.90 -1.00 9.83
C ILE A 87 -5.34 -1.60 8.54
N GLY A 88 -4.73 -0.78 7.70
CA GLY A 88 -4.11 -1.26 6.47
C GLY A 88 -3.01 -2.30 6.73
N GLY A 89 -2.12 -2.04 7.70
CA GLY A 89 -1.10 -3.00 8.11
C GLY A 89 -1.66 -4.32 8.64
N MET A 90 -2.71 -4.28 9.46
CA MET A 90 -3.38 -5.48 9.95
C MET A 90 -4.05 -6.27 8.83
N VAL A 91 -4.79 -5.60 7.93
CA VAL A 91 -5.46 -6.26 6.81
C VAL A 91 -4.44 -6.86 5.83
N SER A 92 -3.33 -6.14 5.53
CA SER A 92 -2.23 -6.69 4.72
C SER A 92 -1.63 -7.96 5.34
N THR A 93 -1.44 -7.95 6.65
CA THR A 93 -0.93 -9.11 7.39
C THR A 93 -1.85 -10.32 7.25
N ILE A 94 -3.16 -10.12 7.46
CA ILE A 94 -4.16 -11.17 7.31
C ILE A 94 -4.20 -11.68 5.86
N ALA A 95 -4.13 -10.79 4.88
CA ALA A 95 -4.13 -11.16 3.47
C ALA A 95 -2.90 -12.01 3.10
N PHE A 96 -1.69 -11.64 3.57
CA PHE A 96 -0.49 -12.47 3.36
C PHE A 96 -0.61 -13.84 4.00
N LEU A 97 -1.12 -13.92 5.24
CA LEU A 97 -1.34 -15.19 5.93
C LEU A 97 -2.43 -16.04 5.25
N SER A 98 -3.36 -15.44 4.53
CA SER A 98 -4.44 -16.15 3.83
C SER A 98 -3.98 -16.79 2.52
N LEU A 99 -2.97 -16.27 1.84
CA LEU A 99 -2.50 -16.78 0.55
C LEU A 99 -2.06 -18.26 0.57
N PRO A 100 -1.34 -18.76 1.60
CA PRO A 100 -1.02 -20.19 1.69
C PRO A 100 -2.23 -21.10 1.93
N TYR A 101 -3.36 -20.55 2.40
CA TYR A 101 -4.56 -21.28 2.85
C TYR A 101 -5.79 -21.05 1.97
N ILE A 102 -5.61 -20.66 0.70
CA ILE A 102 -6.73 -20.40 -0.23
C ILE A 102 -7.66 -21.60 -0.34
N ARG A 103 -7.12 -22.85 -0.37
CA ARG A 103 -7.91 -24.07 -0.49
C ARG A 103 -8.74 -24.34 0.77
N GLU A 104 -8.18 -24.09 1.92
CA GLU A 104 -8.87 -24.20 3.21
C GLU A 104 -10.00 -23.18 3.32
N ILE A 105 -9.74 -21.95 2.87
CA ILE A 105 -10.75 -20.87 2.79
C ILE A 105 -11.86 -21.27 1.82
N SER A 106 -11.53 -21.86 0.66
CA SER A 106 -12.48 -22.41 -0.30
C SER A 106 -13.42 -23.43 0.36
N ASN A 107 -12.86 -24.38 1.10
CA ASN A 107 -13.64 -25.42 1.78
C ASN A 107 -14.57 -24.84 2.86
N ILE A 108 -14.15 -23.81 3.58
CA ILE A 108 -14.93 -23.16 4.64
C ILE A 108 -16.06 -22.30 4.06
N THR A 109 -15.76 -21.56 3.00
CA THR A 109 -16.72 -20.63 2.38
C THR A 109 -17.69 -21.31 1.42
N GLY A 110 -17.38 -22.54 0.98
CA GLY A 110 -18.15 -23.27 -0.03
C GLY A 110 -17.95 -22.73 -1.47
N ILE A 111 -17.04 -21.77 -1.66
CA ILE A 111 -16.68 -21.26 -2.99
C ILE A 111 -15.66 -22.21 -3.60
N THR A 112 -16.06 -22.98 -4.58
CA THR A 112 -15.20 -24.00 -5.21
C THR A 112 -14.15 -23.44 -6.15
N ASP A 113 -14.40 -22.25 -6.71
CA ASP A 113 -13.46 -21.58 -7.63
C ASP A 113 -12.36 -20.88 -6.84
N ILE A 114 -11.15 -21.44 -6.91
CA ILE A 114 -9.94 -20.92 -6.26
C ILE A 114 -9.56 -19.54 -6.81
N THR A 115 -9.82 -19.26 -8.10
CA THR A 115 -9.51 -17.97 -8.74
C THR A 115 -10.28 -16.83 -8.10
N ILE A 116 -11.56 -17.06 -7.75
CA ILE A 116 -12.40 -16.06 -7.08
C ILE A 116 -11.82 -15.74 -5.69
N ILE A 117 -11.48 -16.75 -4.90
CA ILE A 117 -10.92 -16.54 -3.55
C ILE A 117 -9.57 -15.84 -3.63
N ALA A 118 -8.70 -16.28 -4.54
CA ALA A 118 -7.41 -15.65 -4.78
C ALA A 118 -7.57 -14.17 -5.17
N SER A 119 -8.54 -13.85 -6.04
CA SER A 119 -8.83 -12.47 -6.46
C SER A 119 -9.32 -11.61 -5.31
N ILE A 120 -10.17 -12.16 -4.43
CA ILE A 120 -10.66 -11.45 -3.25
C ILE A 120 -9.50 -11.17 -2.29
N ILE A 121 -8.64 -12.16 -2.00
CA ILE A 121 -7.48 -11.98 -1.12
C ILE A 121 -6.49 -10.96 -1.72
N ALA A 122 -6.20 -11.04 -3.02
CA ALA A 122 -5.35 -10.09 -3.72
C ALA A 122 -5.94 -8.67 -3.67
N LEU A 123 -7.24 -8.52 -3.86
CA LEU A 123 -7.93 -7.24 -3.77
C LEU A 123 -7.81 -6.63 -2.36
N PHE A 124 -8.03 -7.41 -1.31
CA PHE A 124 -7.84 -6.95 0.06
C PHE A 124 -6.38 -6.59 0.37
N LEU A 125 -5.43 -7.36 -0.17
CA LEU A 125 -4.01 -7.06 -0.02
C LEU A 125 -3.67 -5.72 -0.68
N ASP A 126 -4.05 -5.52 -1.94
CA ASP A 126 -3.77 -4.29 -2.68
C ASP A 126 -4.51 -3.07 -2.09
N LEU A 127 -5.77 -3.23 -1.68
CA LEU A 127 -6.50 -2.18 -0.97
C LEU A 127 -5.81 -1.80 0.34
N SER A 128 -5.39 -2.77 1.13
CA SER A 128 -4.75 -2.52 2.43
C SER A 128 -3.38 -1.84 2.29
N VAL A 129 -2.62 -2.19 1.25
CA VAL A 129 -1.38 -1.50 0.90
C VAL A 129 -1.66 -0.03 0.57
N ASN A 130 -2.69 0.26 -0.25
CA ASN A 130 -3.08 1.63 -0.58
C ASN A 130 -3.61 2.40 0.64
N VAL A 131 -4.38 1.74 1.51
CA VAL A 131 -4.86 2.29 2.80
C VAL A 131 -3.70 2.69 3.72
N THR A 132 -2.59 1.96 3.67
CA THR A 132 -1.38 2.26 4.46
C THR A 132 -0.52 3.33 3.82
N PHE A 133 -0.34 3.30 2.50
CA PHE A 133 0.64 4.10 1.77
C PHE A 133 0.37 5.59 1.85
N ASN A 134 -0.83 6.02 1.50
CA ASN A 134 -1.17 7.44 1.46
C ASN A 134 -1.07 8.09 2.86
N PRO A 135 -1.68 7.54 3.93
CA PRO A 135 -1.49 8.07 5.27
C PRO A 135 -0.04 8.01 5.77
N ALA A 136 0.73 6.96 5.43
CA ALA A 136 2.14 6.85 5.80
C ALA A 136 3.00 7.94 5.14
N ARG A 137 2.66 8.34 3.93
CA ARG A 137 3.31 9.46 3.24
C ARG A 137 2.87 10.81 3.82
N SER A 138 1.57 10.98 4.05
CA SER A 138 1.01 12.23 4.56
C SER A 138 1.47 12.55 5.97
N ILE A 139 1.60 11.55 6.87
CA ILE A 139 2.07 11.77 8.24
C ILE A 139 3.48 12.37 8.30
N ILE A 140 4.33 12.09 7.30
CA ILE A 140 5.65 12.74 7.19
C ILE A 140 5.49 14.23 6.93
N ALA A 141 4.60 14.61 6.00
CA ALA A 141 4.32 16.01 5.70
C ALA A 141 3.69 16.74 6.90
N ASP A 142 2.76 16.07 7.61
CA ASP A 142 2.05 16.63 8.76
C ASP A 142 2.97 16.87 9.98
N LEU A 143 3.97 16.01 10.19
CA LEU A 143 4.85 16.07 11.36
C LEU A 143 6.19 16.76 11.12
N THR A 144 6.50 17.15 9.88
CA THR A 144 7.77 17.79 9.54
C THR A 144 7.55 19.17 8.92
N PRO A 145 8.29 20.21 9.37
CA PRO A 145 8.21 21.53 8.76
C PRO A 145 8.69 21.51 7.31
N GLU A 146 8.18 22.42 6.51
CA GLU A 146 8.53 22.57 5.10
C GLU A 146 10.03 22.76 4.86
N GLY A 147 10.47 22.47 3.64
CA GLY A 147 11.85 22.58 3.22
C GLY A 147 12.70 21.35 3.56
N LYS A 148 13.97 21.57 3.89
CA LYS A 148 14.99 20.50 4.04
C LYS A 148 14.60 19.39 5.02
N LYS A 149 13.87 19.70 6.09
CA LYS A 149 13.44 18.72 7.11
C LYS A 149 12.38 17.76 6.57
N ARG A 150 11.39 18.28 5.81
CA ARG A 150 10.36 17.46 5.15
C ARG A 150 10.99 16.58 4.06
N THR A 151 11.90 17.16 3.27
CA THR A 151 12.66 16.41 2.26
C THR A 151 13.45 15.27 2.91
N ALA A 152 14.11 15.51 4.03
CA ALA A 152 14.82 14.44 4.76
C ALA A 152 13.88 13.31 5.19
N GLY A 153 12.66 13.60 5.64
CA GLY A 153 11.66 12.59 5.99
C GLY A 153 11.30 11.71 4.78
N PHE A 154 11.04 12.31 3.62
CA PHE A 154 10.76 11.55 2.40
C PHE A 154 11.98 10.76 1.89
N VAL A 155 13.18 11.29 2.02
CA VAL A 155 14.42 10.56 1.67
C VAL A 155 14.57 9.31 2.56
N TRP A 156 14.37 9.43 3.88
CA TRP A 156 14.38 8.28 4.77
C TRP A 156 13.32 7.25 4.41
N MET A 157 12.11 7.70 4.06
CA MET A 157 11.03 6.84 3.61
C MET A 157 11.44 6.02 2.36
N GLN A 158 12.04 6.66 1.36
CA GLN A 158 12.46 5.98 0.14
C GLN A 158 13.61 5.00 0.36
N ILE A 159 14.60 5.39 1.17
CA ILE A 159 15.74 4.52 1.50
C ILE A 159 15.25 3.25 2.22
N ILE A 160 14.43 3.42 3.27
CA ILE A 160 13.93 2.31 4.08
C ILE A 160 12.99 1.43 3.25
N SER A 161 12.03 2.03 2.53
CA SER A 161 11.11 1.28 1.68
C SER A 161 11.85 0.49 0.58
N GLY A 162 12.82 1.12 -0.09
CA GLY A 162 13.64 0.47 -1.10
C GLY A 162 14.49 -0.68 -0.54
N PHE A 163 15.11 -0.48 0.63
CA PHE A 163 15.88 -1.53 1.31
C PHE A 163 15.02 -2.77 1.61
N PHE A 164 13.83 -2.58 2.19
CA PHE A 164 12.94 -3.69 2.49
C PHE A 164 12.33 -4.31 1.23
N GLY A 165 12.14 -3.54 0.16
CA GLY A 165 11.75 -4.08 -1.13
C GLY A 165 12.79 -5.06 -1.69
N VAL A 166 14.07 -4.69 -1.65
CA VAL A 166 15.18 -5.59 -2.06
C VAL A 166 15.31 -6.78 -1.11
N LEU A 167 15.15 -6.54 0.20
CA LEU A 167 15.20 -7.58 1.22
C LEU A 167 14.15 -8.68 0.98
N ALA A 168 12.96 -8.35 0.47
CA ALA A 168 11.94 -9.34 0.12
C ALA A 168 12.45 -10.37 -0.89
N TYR A 169 13.10 -9.93 -1.97
CA TYR A 169 13.67 -10.85 -2.96
C TYR A 169 14.81 -11.68 -2.39
N PHE A 170 15.66 -11.10 -1.55
CA PHE A 170 16.72 -11.85 -0.87
C PHE A 170 16.14 -12.93 0.05
N LEU A 171 15.12 -12.59 0.85
CA LEU A 171 14.43 -13.54 1.72
C LEU A 171 13.74 -14.66 0.91
N SER A 172 13.15 -14.33 -0.24
CA SER A 172 12.58 -15.32 -1.17
C SER A 172 13.65 -16.32 -1.65
N MET A 173 14.83 -15.82 -1.99
CA MET A 173 15.93 -16.66 -2.46
C MET A 173 16.46 -17.60 -1.36
N VAL A 174 16.54 -17.13 -0.11
CA VAL A 174 17.11 -17.90 1.02
C VAL A 174 16.10 -18.86 1.62
N PHE A 175 14.87 -18.44 1.84
CA PHE A 175 13.85 -19.20 2.59
C PHE A 175 12.75 -19.78 1.70
N GLY A 176 12.72 -19.39 0.42
CA GLY A 176 11.67 -19.76 -0.51
C GLY A 176 10.43 -18.88 -0.41
N ASN A 177 9.60 -18.94 -1.44
CA ASN A 177 8.45 -18.05 -1.62
C ASN A 177 7.35 -18.26 -0.58
N GLU A 178 7.11 -19.48 -0.14
CA GLU A 178 6.07 -19.76 0.85
C GLU A 178 6.45 -19.19 2.23
N MET A 179 7.70 -19.39 2.65
CA MET A 179 8.19 -18.85 3.93
C MET A 179 8.27 -17.33 3.91
N LEU A 180 8.56 -16.74 2.73
CA LEU A 180 8.53 -15.28 2.58
C LEU A 180 7.17 -14.68 2.93
N LEU A 181 6.04 -15.35 2.63
CA LEU A 181 4.71 -14.86 2.98
C LEU A 181 4.54 -14.68 4.49
N TYR A 182 5.00 -15.64 5.28
CA TYR A 182 4.94 -15.56 6.75
C TYR A 182 5.87 -14.48 7.31
N ILE A 183 7.10 -14.40 6.77
CA ILE A 183 8.07 -13.37 7.17
C ILE A 183 7.53 -11.98 6.81
N ALA A 184 6.97 -11.82 5.61
CA ALA A 184 6.39 -10.57 5.17
C ALA A 184 5.18 -10.17 6.03
N ALA A 185 4.28 -11.10 6.35
CA ALA A 185 3.17 -10.84 7.26
C ALA A 185 3.65 -10.31 8.61
N PHE A 186 4.66 -10.94 9.20
CA PHE A 186 5.25 -10.49 10.47
C PHE A 186 5.90 -9.10 10.35
N LEU A 187 6.73 -8.89 9.32
CA LEU A 187 7.44 -7.62 9.14
C LEU A 187 6.48 -6.47 8.79
N VAL A 188 5.47 -6.72 7.94
CA VAL A 188 4.43 -5.72 7.62
C VAL A 188 3.67 -5.32 8.88
N PHE A 189 3.27 -6.29 9.69
CA PHE A 189 2.62 -6.02 10.97
C PHE A 189 3.52 -5.17 11.88
N ALA A 190 4.76 -5.61 12.07
CA ALA A 190 5.69 -4.94 12.96
C ALA A 190 6.01 -3.51 12.50
N THR A 191 6.23 -3.30 11.20
CA THR A 191 6.63 -1.99 10.65
C THR A 191 5.47 -1.02 10.44
N ALA A 192 4.25 -1.52 10.26
CA ALA A 192 3.06 -0.66 10.16
C ALA A 192 2.46 -0.33 11.52
N VAL A 193 2.33 -1.32 12.42
CA VAL A 193 1.59 -1.13 13.68
C VAL A 193 2.46 -0.54 14.77
N PHE A 194 3.65 -1.11 15.00
CA PHE A 194 4.48 -0.73 16.15
C PHE A 194 4.95 0.74 16.12
N PRO A 195 5.48 1.30 15.01
CA PRO A 195 5.91 2.70 14.99
C PRO A 195 4.78 3.69 15.23
N ILE A 196 3.60 3.36 14.72
CA ILE A 196 2.41 4.22 14.85
C ILE A 196 1.94 4.36 16.29
N LEU A 197 2.17 3.35 17.12
CA LEU A 197 1.86 3.44 18.55
C LEU A 197 2.78 4.44 19.28
N LEU A 198 3.99 4.68 18.73
CA LEU A 198 4.98 5.59 19.31
C LEU A 198 4.85 7.04 18.80
N ILE A 199 4.19 7.27 17.68
CA ILE A 199 4.04 8.58 17.04
C ILE A 199 2.77 9.23 17.57
N GLU A 200 2.83 10.49 18.00
CA GLU A 200 1.67 11.28 18.40
C GLU A 200 1.32 12.30 17.32
N GLU A 201 0.06 12.30 16.87
CA GLU A 201 -0.52 13.35 16.04
C GLU A 201 -1.16 14.41 16.93
N LYS A 202 -0.85 15.70 16.70
CA LYS A 202 -1.45 16.81 17.44
C LYS A 202 -2.69 17.32 16.72
N ARG A 203 -3.79 17.47 17.44
CA ARG A 203 -5.04 18.02 16.92
C ARG A 203 -4.91 19.50 16.51
N GLU A 204 -3.96 20.23 17.07
CA GLU A 204 -3.67 21.63 16.72
C GLU A 204 -3.17 21.81 15.28
N LEU A 205 -2.52 20.79 14.70
CA LEU A 205 -2.09 20.81 13.29
C LEU A 205 -3.28 20.79 12.32
N GLU A 206 -4.40 20.21 12.75
CA GLU A 206 -5.65 20.18 11.97
C GLU A 206 -6.25 21.58 11.80
N VAL A 207 -6.16 22.43 12.82
CA VAL A 207 -6.70 23.79 12.78
C VAL A 207 -5.90 24.68 11.84
N LEU A 208 -4.57 24.52 11.77
CA LEU A 208 -3.70 25.31 10.91
C LEU A 208 -3.82 24.90 9.43
N ASN A 209 -3.96 23.60 9.14
CA ASN A 209 -4.13 23.09 7.77
C ASN A 209 -5.53 23.40 7.22
N ASN A 210 -6.58 23.30 8.05
CA ASN A 210 -7.96 23.60 7.64
C ASN A 210 -8.17 25.09 7.33
N ALA A 211 -7.31 25.96 7.79
CA ALA A 211 -7.36 27.41 7.48
C ALA A 211 -6.70 27.79 6.15
N SER A 212 -5.88 26.89 5.58
CA SER A 212 -5.10 27.15 4.36
C SER A 212 -5.51 26.31 3.14
N GLU A 213 -6.33 25.26 3.32
CA GLU A 213 -6.81 24.44 2.22
C GLU A 213 -8.25 24.78 1.87
N GLU A 214 -8.48 25.31 0.66
CA GLU A 214 -9.79 25.26 0.03
C GLU A 214 -10.21 23.78 -0.06
N LYS A 215 -11.30 23.44 0.62
CA LYS A 215 -11.86 22.06 0.57
C LYS A 215 -12.45 21.83 -0.82
N TYR A 216 -11.66 21.23 -1.69
CA TYR A 216 -12.18 20.72 -2.97
C TYR A 216 -13.19 19.59 -2.66
N GLY A 217 -14.41 19.77 -3.10
CA GLY A 217 -15.43 18.71 -3.06
C GLY A 217 -15.02 17.56 -3.96
N VAL A 218 -15.42 16.32 -3.62
CA VAL A 218 -15.13 15.12 -4.43
C VAL A 218 -15.51 15.32 -5.90
N ALA A 219 -16.62 16.02 -6.18
CA ALA A 219 -17.07 16.35 -7.53
C ALA A 219 -16.09 17.26 -8.29
N GLN A 220 -15.50 18.25 -7.63
CA GLN A 220 -14.52 19.16 -8.24
C GLN A 220 -13.20 18.45 -8.56
N ILE A 221 -12.77 17.52 -7.69
CA ILE A 221 -11.59 16.69 -7.94
C ILE A 221 -11.83 15.79 -9.16
N PHE A 222 -13.02 15.20 -9.30
CA PHE A 222 -13.37 14.41 -10.48
C PHE A 222 -13.45 15.26 -11.76
N GLU A 223 -13.97 16.48 -11.71
CA GLU A 223 -14.01 17.38 -12.87
C GLU A 223 -12.62 17.81 -13.34
N GLU A 224 -11.67 18.05 -12.42
CA GLU A 224 -10.28 18.43 -12.79
C GLU A 224 -9.45 17.23 -13.25
N ILE A 225 -9.67 16.04 -12.68
CA ILE A 225 -8.87 14.84 -13.00
C ILE A 225 -9.42 14.11 -14.24
N TYR A 226 -10.71 14.20 -14.53
CA TYR A 226 -11.34 13.50 -15.65
C TYR A 226 -10.66 13.77 -17.02
N PRO A 227 -10.30 15.01 -17.40
CA PRO A 227 -9.59 15.27 -18.65
C PRO A 227 -8.18 14.68 -18.67
N LEU A 228 -7.49 14.65 -17.51
CA LEU A 228 -6.13 14.10 -17.39
C LEU A 228 -6.14 12.58 -17.51
N TYR A 229 -7.13 11.89 -16.93
CA TYR A 229 -7.32 10.46 -17.07
C TYR A 229 -7.66 10.07 -18.51
N GLY A 230 -8.52 10.83 -19.19
CA GLY A 230 -8.83 10.66 -20.60
C GLY A 230 -7.59 10.76 -21.49
N PHE A 231 -6.72 11.73 -21.21
CA PHE A 231 -5.47 11.93 -21.95
C PHE A 231 -4.46 10.82 -21.68
N LEU A 232 -4.31 10.36 -20.43
CA LEU A 232 -3.40 9.28 -20.05
C LEU A 232 -3.86 7.92 -20.59
N THR A 233 -5.16 7.62 -20.50
CA THR A 233 -5.71 6.36 -21.04
C THR A 233 -5.64 6.32 -22.56
N PHE A 234 -5.92 7.42 -23.25
CA PHE A 234 -5.79 7.52 -24.70
C PHE A 234 -4.34 7.42 -25.14
N GLY A 235 -3.39 8.05 -24.40
CA GLY A 235 -1.95 7.95 -24.66
C GLY A 235 -1.42 6.54 -24.49
N VAL A 236 -1.78 5.87 -23.39
CA VAL A 236 -1.37 4.48 -23.14
C VAL A 236 -1.99 3.53 -24.16
N PHE A 237 -3.26 3.71 -24.53
CA PHE A 237 -3.92 2.88 -25.55
C PHE A 237 -3.33 3.10 -26.95
N SER A 238 -2.94 4.33 -27.29
CA SER A 238 -2.28 4.66 -28.56
C SER A 238 -0.89 4.03 -28.65
N VAL A 239 -0.11 4.07 -27.57
CA VAL A 239 1.21 3.42 -27.52
C VAL A 239 1.07 1.90 -27.61
N PHE A 240 0.09 1.31 -26.94
CA PHE A 240 -0.18 -0.13 -27.01
C PHE A 240 -0.62 -0.55 -28.42
N ASN A 241 -1.53 0.19 -29.07
CA ASN A 241 -1.93 -0.08 -30.46
C ASN A 241 -0.75 0.00 -31.43
N HIS A 242 0.08 1.05 -31.30
CA HIS A 242 1.27 1.20 -32.16
C HIS A 242 2.28 0.07 -31.95
N PHE A 243 2.43 -0.41 -30.70
CA PHE A 243 3.30 -1.54 -30.40
C PHE A 243 2.77 -2.86 -31.00
N PHE A 244 1.46 -3.07 -31.00
CA PHE A 244 0.82 -4.22 -31.64
C PHE A 244 0.91 -4.16 -33.17
N GLU A 245 0.72 -2.99 -33.79
CA GLU A 245 0.88 -2.83 -35.25
C GLU A 245 2.32 -3.12 -35.74
N VAL A 246 3.33 -2.82 -34.93
CA VAL A 246 4.73 -3.09 -35.25
C VAL A 246 5.08 -4.57 -35.07
N LEU A 247 4.36 -5.32 -34.21
CA LEU A 247 4.61 -6.75 -33.92
C LEU A 247 3.78 -7.73 -34.77
N THR A 248 2.74 -7.26 -35.46
CA THR A 248 1.95 -8.07 -36.40
C THR A 248 2.38 -7.72 -37.83
N PRO A 249 3.17 -8.59 -38.52
CA PRO A 249 3.53 -8.39 -39.91
C PRO A 249 2.34 -8.53 -40.85
#